data_6fc9ab9c98166cdc99b50e7eb54595c0
#
_entry.id   6fc9ab9c98166cdc99b50e7eb54595c0
#
_cell.length_a   1.000
_cell.length_b   1.000
_cell.length_c   1.000
_cell.angle_alpha   90.00
_cell.angle_beta   90.00
_cell.angle_gamma   90.00
#
_symmetry.space_group_name_H-M   'P 1'
#
loop_
_entity.id
_entity.type
_entity.pdbx_description
1 polymer ?
#
loop_
_entity_poly.entity_id
_entity_poly.type
_entity_poly.pdbx_seq_one_letter_code
_entity_poly.pdbx_strand_id
1 'polypeptide(L)'
;MATPVLEVRNLTRDYHTSGGFLRPAKIVHAVKGVSFTLQKGKTLAVVGESGCGKSTLARMITLIDPPTAGEILIDGAPVDASHVTREMRQKVQIVFQNPYGSLNPRQKIGDVLAEPLLLNTSMSSAERRDKAMAMLTKVGLGPEHFNRYPHMFSGGQRQRIAIARALMLNPSFLVLDEPVSALDLSVQAQILNLLKDLQDEFGLTYVFISHDLSVVRYIADEVMVMYFGDVVEHGTRDAVFGNPQHAYTKTLFAATPKADVESIRARLERKAALAG
;
A
#
# COMPACT_ATOMS: atom_id res chain seq x y z
N MET A 1 -16.17 3.12 -21.89
CA MET A 1 -15.36 3.43 -20.68
C MET A 1 -14.41 2.25 -20.45
N ALA A 2 -13.17 2.49 -20.03
CA ALA A 2 -12.23 1.40 -19.74
C ALA A 2 -12.70 0.63 -18.50
N THR A 3 -12.52 -0.71 -18.48
CA THR A 3 -12.85 -1.54 -17.33
C THR A 3 -11.91 -1.19 -16.17
N PRO A 4 -12.43 -0.90 -14.96
CA PRO A 4 -11.57 -0.63 -13.79
C PRO A 4 -10.77 -1.88 -13.40
N VAL A 5 -9.57 -1.68 -12.86
CA VAL A 5 -8.72 -2.77 -12.37
C VAL A 5 -9.28 -3.37 -11.09
N LEU A 6 -9.83 -2.52 -10.22
CA LEU A 6 -10.50 -2.92 -8.98
C LEU A 6 -11.84 -2.19 -8.88
N GLU A 7 -12.90 -2.95 -8.62
CA GLU A 7 -14.20 -2.42 -8.26
C GLU A 7 -14.67 -3.09 -6.96
N VAL A 8 -15.07 -2.29 -6.00
CA VAL A 8 -15.55 -2.72 -4.69
C VAL A 8 -16.97 -2.22 -4.52
N ARG A 9 -17.90 -3.13 -4.16
CA ARG A 9 -19.33 -2.83 -4.02
C ARG A 9 -19.83 -3.23 -2.65
N ASN A 10 -20.27 -2.27 -1.86
CA ASN A 10 -20.87 -2.44 -0.53
C ASN A 10 -20.09 -3.39 0.39
N LEU A 11 -18.77 -3.30 0.39
CA LEU A 11 -17.89 -4.21 1.12
C LEU A 11 -18.01 -3.96 2.63
N THR A 12 -18.30 -5.02 3.39
CA THR A 12 -18.40 -4.97 4.86
C THR A 12 -17.47 -5.97 5.52
N ARG A 13 -17.01 -5.64 6.73
CA ARG A 13 -16.28 -6.57 7.58
C ARG A 13 -16.64 -6.40 9.04
N ASP A 14 -17.18 -7.46 9.61
CA ASP A 14 -17.54 -7.58 11.02
C ASP A 14 -16.62 -8.57 11.73
N TYR A 15 -16.12 -8.19 12.88
CA TYR A 15 -15.38 -9.08 13.76
C TYR A 15 -16.19 -9.38 15.02
N HIS A 16 -16.39 -10.66 15.30
CA HIS A 16 -17.04 -11.13 16.51
C HIS A 16 -15.99 -11.36 17.60
N THR A 17 -16.02 -10.55 18.66
CA THR A 17 -15.18 -10.83 19.83
C THR A 17 -15.88 -11.83 20.72
N SER A 18 -15.21 -12.93 21.06
CA SER A 18 -15.75 -13.88 22.04
C SER A 18 -15.92 -13.18 23.38
N GLY A 19 -17.15 -13.20 23.91
CA GLY A 19 -17.43 -12.76 25.28
C GLY A 19 -16.71 -13.67 26.28
N GLY A 20 -16.03 -13.09 27.28
CA GLY A 20 -15.56 -13.83 28.45
C GLY A 20 -16.74 -14.11 29.40
N PHE A 21 -16.52 -14.92 30.46
CA PHE A 21 -17.53 -15.36 31.45
C PHE A 21 -18.38 -14.20 32.05
N LEU A 22 -17.91 -12.93 31.94
CA LEU A 22 -18.59 -11.73 32.46
C LEU A 22 -18.72 -10.60 31.41
N ARG A 23 -18.40 -10.83 30.13
CA ARG A 23 -18.54 -9.80 29.09
C ARG A 23 -19.35 -10.34 27.91
N PRO A 24 -20.41 -9.62 27.45
CA PRO A 24 -21.16 -10.01 26.28
C PRO A 24 -20.25 -10.01 25.03
N ALA A 25 -20.53 -10.89 24.09
CA ALA A 25 -19.92 -10.85 22.76
C ALA A 25 -20.21 -9.50 22.12
N LYS A 26 -19.19 -8.86 21.56
CA LYS A 26 -19.31 -7.57 20.87
C LYS A 26 -19.01 -7.74 19.40
N ILE A 27 -19.82 -7.18 18.54
CA ILE A 27 -19.55 -7.06 17.11
C ILE A 27 -18.82 -5.73 16.87
N VAL A 28 -17.68 -5.80 16.18
CA VAL A 28 -16.93 -4.63 15.72
C VAL A 28 -17.11 -4.51 14.22
N HIS A 29 -17.85 -3.52 13.76
CA HIS A 29 -18.02 -3.19 12.34
C HIS A 29 -16.81 -2.43 11.84
N ALA A 30 -15.80 -3.16 11.35
CA ALA A 30 -14.53 -2.58 10.94
C ALA A 30 -14.60 -1.87 9.58
N VAL A 31 -15.47 -2.35 8.68
CA VAL A 31 -15.77 -1.74 7.38
C VAL A 31 -17.28 -1.84 7.13
N LYS A 32 -17.92 -0.73 6.71
CA LYS A 32 -19.37 -0.57 6.70
C LYS A 32 -19.90 -0.15 5.32
N GLY A 33 -19.90 -1.08 4.35
CA GLY A 33 -20.51 -0.83 3.03
C GLY A 33 -19.64 0.05 2.11
N VAL A 34 -18.34 -0.13 2.13
CA VAL A 34 -17.40 0.65 1.30
C VAL A 34 -17.58 0.28 -0.18
N SER A 35 -17.67 1.31 -1.04
CA SER A 35 -17.77 1.16 -2.49
C SER A 35 -16.84 2.16 -3.19
N PHE A 36 -16.04 1.69 -4.15
CA PHE A 36 -15.19 2.53 -4.99
C PHE A 36 -14.73 1.78 -6.24
N THR A 37 -14.19 2.50 -7.20
CA THR A 37 -13.54 1.97 -8.39
C THR A 37 -12.13 2.52 -8.51
N LEU A 38 -11.19 1.72 -9.03
CA LEU A 38 -9.82 2.11 -9.27
C LEU A 38 -9.44 1.85 -10.73
N GLN A 39 -9.09 2.90 -11.43
CA GLN A 39 -8.71 2.82 -12.85
C GLN A 39 -7.25 2.39 -13.00
N LYS A 40 -6.94 1.73 -14.12
CA LYS A 40 -5.58 1.29 -14.44
C LYS A 40 -4.60 2.48 -14.48
N GLY A 41 -3.42 2.29 -13.90
CA GLY A 41 -2.37 3.29 -13.84
C GLY A 41 -2.62 4.43 -12.85
N LYS A 42 -3.67 4.33 -12.00
CA LYS A 42 -4.02 5.34 -11.01
C LYS A 42 -3.64 4.93 -9.60
N THR A 43 -3.46 5.91 -8.74
CA THR A 43 -3.22 5.74 -7.31
C THR A 43 -4.41 6.26 -6.50
N LEU A 44 -5.13 5.35 -5.82
CA LEU A 44 -6.12 5.69 -4.80
C LEU A 44 -5.43 5.70 -3.43
N ALA A 45 -5.37 6.85 -2.78
CA ALA A 45 -4.92 6.92 -1.39
C ALA A 45 -6.09 6.76 -0.42
N VAL A 46 -5.90 5.91 0.59
CA VAL A 46 -6.85 5.69 1.68
C VAL A 46 -6.28 6.29 2.96
N VAL A 47 -6.95 7.30 3.50
CA VAL A 47 -6.50 8.07 4.68
C VAL A 47 -7.52 8.02 5.81
N GLY A 48 -7.07 8.32 7.03
CA GLY A 48 -7.91 8.36 8.24
C GLY A 48 -7.09 7.98 9.48
N GLU A 49 -7.67 8.15 10.67
CA GLU A 49 -7.02 7.81 11.93
C GLU A 49 -6.72 6.30 12.07
N SER A 50 -5.80 5.98 13.01
CA SER A 50 -5.51 4.58 13.34
C SER A 50 -6.78 3.87 13.84
N GLY A 51 -7.01 2.64 13.36
CA GLY A 51 -8.19 1.86 13.74
C GLY A 51 -9.48 2.19 12.98
N CYS A 52 -9.50 3.11 12.00
CA CYS A 52 -10.71 3.44 11.24
C CYS A 52 -11.09 2.40 10.15
N GLY A 53 -10.31 1.30 9.98
CA GLY A 53 -10.65 0.23 9.05
C GLY A 53 -9.75 0.09 7.81
N LYS A 54 -8.75 0.98 7.59
CA LYS A 54 -7.88 0.99 6.39
C LYS A 54 -7.17 -0.35 6.13
N SER A 55 -6.46 -0.86 7.14
CA SER A 55 -5.75 -2.15 6.99
C SER A 55 -6.70 -3.34 6.88
N THR A 56 -7.92 -3.24 7.44
CA THR A 56 -8.97 -4.24 7.21
C THR A 56 -9.43 -4.21 5.75
N LEU A 57 -9.66 -3.03 5.19
CA LEU A 57 -9.98 -2.87 3.76
C LEU A 57 -8.85 -3.42 2.90
N ALA A 58 -7.57 -3.09 3.22
CA ALA A 58 -6.40 -3.63 2.51
C ALA A 58 -6.40 -5.16 2.48
N ARG A 59 -6.63 -5.80 3.62
CA ARG A 59 -6.65 -7.27 3.73
C ARG A 59 -7.79 -7.92 2.94
N MET A 60 -8.95 -7.27 2.87
CA MET A 60 -10.07 -7.77 2.06
C MET A 60 -9.77 -7.65 0.56
N ILE A 61 -9.35 -6.49 0.07
CA ILE A 61 -9.07 -6.29 -1.37
C ILE A 61 -7.83 -7.06 -1.85
N THR A 62 -6.95 -7.48 -0.93
CA THR A 62 -5.82 -8.38 -1.22
C THR A 62 -6.17 -9.86 -1.00
N LEU A 63 -7.44 -10.17 -0.74
CA LEU A 63 -7.96 -11.54 -0.58
C LEU A 63 -7.28 -12.31 0.58
N ILE A 64 -6.75 -11.61 1.58
CA ILE A 64 -6.21 -12.20 2.80
C ILE A 64 -7.34 -12.54 3.76
N ASP A 65 -8.28 -11.59 3.95
CA ASP A 65 -9.49 -11.79 4.76
C ASP A 65 -10.73 -11.74 3.86
N PRO A 66 -11.65 -12.72 3.97
CA PRO A 66 -12.90 -12.64 3.24
C PRO A 66 -13.78 -11.52 3.80
N PRO A 67 -14.56 -10.79 2.98
CA PRO A 67 -15.55 -9.85 3.47
C PRO A 67 -16.70 -10.58 4.19
N THR A 68 -17.42 -9.85 5.05
CA THR A 68 -18.66 -10.34 5.64
C THR A 68 -19.81 -10.27 4.61
N ALA A 69 -19.84 -9.19 3.82
CA ALA A 69 -20.74 -9.02 2.68
C ALA A 69 -20.15 -8.03 1.65
N GLY A 70 -20.77 -7.95 0.49
CA GLY A 70 -20.33 -7.12 -0.63
C GLY A 70 -19.54 -7.91 -1.68
N GLU A 71 -19.08 -7.23 -2.71
CA GLU A 71 -18.43 -7.83 -3.87
C GLU A 71 -17.11 -7.13 -4.18
N ILE A 72 -16.14 -7.91 -4.65
CA ILE A 72 -14.87 -7.43 -5.20
C ILE A 72 -14.77 -7.93 -6.63
N LEU A 73 -14.53 -7.02 -7.58
CA LEU A 73 -14.23 -7.38 -8.97
C LEU A 73 -12.81 -6.93 -9.31
N ILE A 74 -12.04 -7.82 -9.93
CA ILE A 74 -10.67 -7.55 -10.40
C ILE A 74 -10.66 -7.73 -11.92
N ASP A 75 -10.22 -6.70 -12.66
CA ASP A 75 -10.28 -6.65 -14.13
C ASP A 75 -11.69 -6.95 -14.66
N GLY A 76 -12.74 -6.50 -13.98
CA GLY A 76 -14.15 -6.71 -14.31
C GLY A 76 -14.71 -8.09 -13.96
N ALA A 77 -13.90 -9.02 -13.45
CA ALA A 77 -14.35 -10.36 -13.05
C ALA A 77 -14.61 -10.41 -11.53
N PRO A 78 -15.76 -10.95 -11.08
CA PRO A 78 -16.05 -11.12 -9.67
C PRO A 78 -15.10 -12.14 -9.03
N VAL A 79 -14.68 -11.86 -7.79
CA VAL A 79 -13.73 -12.67 -7.04
C VAL A 79 -14.42 -13.30 -5.85
N ASP A 80 -14.35 -14.65 -5.76
CA ASP A 80 -14.72 -15.37 -4.55
C ASP A 80 -13.56 -15.33 -3.55
N ALA A 81 -13.65 -14.44 -2.57
CA ALA A 81 -12.63 -14.31 -1.52
C ALA A 81 -12.55 -15.52 -0.57
N SER A 82 -13.51 -16.46 -0.63
CA SER A 82 -13.47 -17.73 0.12
C SER A 82 -12.67 -18.82 -0.61
N HIS A 83 -12.51 -18.70 -1.94
CA HIS A 83 -11.81 -19.67 -2.80
C HIS A 83 -10.76 -18.98 -3.68
N VAL A 84 -9.71 -18.45 -3.05
CA VAL A 84 -8.66 -17.68 -3.73
C VAL A 84 -7.75 -18.59 -4.57
N THR A 85 -7.82 -18.45 -5.90
CA THR A 85 -6.99 -19.21 -6.84
C THR A 85 -5.55 -18.63 -6.95
N ARG A 86 -4.65 -19.40 -7.61
CA ARG A 86 -3.29 -18.90 -7.93
C ARG A 86 -3.33 -17.67 -8.84
N GLU A 87 -4.22 -17.66 -9.84
CA GLU A 87 -4.37 -16.53 -10.77
C GLU A 87 -4.80 -15.26 -10.05
N MET A 88 -5.74 -15.36 -9.12
CA MET A 88 -6.17 -14.23 -8.29
C MET A 88 -5.00 -13.71 -7.43
N ARG A 89 -4.20 -14.61 -6.82
CA ARG A 89 -3.02 -14.22 -6.03
C ARG A 89 -1.92 -13.54 -6.87
N GLN A 90 -1.81 -13.90 -8.15
CA GLN A 90 -0.89 -13.22 -9.05
C GLN A 90 -1.33 -11.78 -9.35
N LYS A 91 -2.65 -11.56 -9.50
CA LYS A 91 -3.21 -10.24 -9.85
C LYS A 91 -3.10 -9.20 -8.73
N VAL A 92 -3.05 -9.65 -7.48
CA VAL A 92 -3.08 -8.75 -6.31
C VAL A 92 -1.93 -9.04 -5.38
N GLN A 93 -1.16 -8.01 -5.06
CA GLN A 93 -0.05 -8.11 -4.12
C GLN A 93 -0.11 -7.01 -3.08
N ILE A 94 0.56 -7.23 -1.95
CA ILE A 94 0.62 -6.26 -0.84
C ILE A 94 2.06 -6.06 -0.36
N VAL A 95 2.39 -4.80 -0.07
CA VAL A 95 3.58 -4.41 0.69
C VAL A 95 3.12 -3.93 2.06
N PHE A 96 3.58 -4.61 3.11
CA PHE A 96 3.20 -4.29 4.49
C PHE A 96 4.06 -3.16 5.07
N GLN A 97 3.52 -2.51 6.09
CA GLN A 97 4.13 -1.41 6.84
C GLN A 97 5.53 -1.73 7.39
N ASN A 98 5.72 -2.95 7.92
CA ASN A 98 6.99 -3.34 8.55
C ASN A 98 7.83 -4.22 7.62
N PRO A 99 8.88 -3.65 6.97
CA PRO A 99 9.75 -4.43 6.10
C PRO A 99 10.59 -5.47 6.87
N TYR A 100 10.79 -5.30 8.19
CA TYR A 100 11.52 -6.25 9.02
C TYR A 100 10.75 -7.55 9.23
N GLY A 101 9.41 -7.46 9.39
CA GLY A 101 8.55 -8.63 9.57
C GLY A 101 8.14 -9.29 8.25
N SER A 102 8.29 -8.60 7.12
CA SER A 102 7.84 -9.10 5.81
C SER A 102 8.86 -9.97 5.08
N LEU A 103 10.14 -9.96 5.48
CA LEU A 103 11.22 -10.74 4.88
C LEU A 103 11.70 -11.82 5.85
N ASN A 104 11.76 -13.07 5.41
CA ASN A 104 12.31 -14.15 6.23
C ASN A 104 13.82 -13.92 6.46
N PRO A 105 14.29 -13.71 7.71
CA PRO A 105 15.69 -13.36 7.99
C PRO A 105 16.68 -14.50 7.67
N ARG A 106 16.18 -15.72 7.48
CA ARG A 106 16.98 -16.91 7.20
C ARG A 106 17.10 -17.22 5.70
N GLN A 107 16.39 -16.50 4.84
CA GLN A 107 16.46 -16.66 3.38
C GLN A 107 17.36 -15.58 2.77
N LYS A 108 18.09 -15.93 1.70
CA LYS A 108 18.81 -14.95 0.89
C LYS A 108 17.82 -14.12 0.07
N ILE A 109 18.22 -12.93 -0.29
CA ILE A 109 17.36 -12.01 -1.07
C ILE A 109 16.92 -12.62 -2.40
N GLY A 110 17.82 -13.31 -3.09
CA GLY A 110 17.49 -14.03 -4.32
C GLY A 110 16.38 -15.06 -4.13
N ASP A 111 16.40 -15.80 -3.02
CA ASP A 111 15.39 -16.80 -2.70
C ASP A 111 14.05 -16.12 -2.36
N VAL A 112 14.09 -15.03 -1.57
CA VAL A 112 12.90 -14.22 -1.22
C VAL A 112 12.21 -13.69 -2.48
N LEU A 113 12.96 -13.23 -3.48
CA LEU A 113 12.39 -12.75 -4.74
C LEU A 113 11.93 -13.88 -5.65
N ALA A 114 12.61 -15.02 -5.65
CA ALA A 114 12.24 -16.17 -6.47
C ALA A 114 11.01 -16.94 -5.92
N GLU A 115 10.73 -16.85 -4.62
CA GLU A 115 9.65 -17.59 -3.95
C GLU A 115 8.25 -17.36 -4.56
N PRO A 116 7.79 -16.11 -4.83
CA PRO A 116 6.52 -15.90 -5.50
C PRO A 116 6.41 -16.62 -6.85
N LEU A 117 7.50 -16.59 -7.64
CA LEU A 117 7.55 -17.27 -8.94
C LEU A 117 7.55 -18.80 -8.77
N LEU A 118 8.28 -19.34 -7.79
CA LEU A 118 8.32 -20.77 -7.49
C LEU A 118 6.93 -21.32 -7.18
N LEU A 119 6.15 -20.58 -6.38
CA LEU A 119 4.85 -21.02 -5.91
C LEU A 119 3.73 -20.84 -6.96
N ASN A 120 3.86 -19.85 -7.86
CA ASN A 120 2.77 -19.43 -8.72
C ASN A 120 3.04 -19.62 -10.22
N THR A 121 4.25 -20.02 -10.65
CA THR A 121 4.59 -20.22 -12.07
C THR A 121 5.27 -21.56 -12.31
N SER A 122 5.45 -21.94 -13.57
CA SER A 122 6.22 -23.10 -14.01
C SER A 122 7.67 -22.74 -14.41
N MET A 123 8.15 -21.54 -14.11
CA MET A 123 9.50 -21.10 -14.47
C MET A 123 10.58 -22.01 -13.89
N SER A 124 11.63 -22.25 -14.66
CA SER A 124 12.85 -22.94 -14.20
C SER A 124 13.60 -22.12 -13.14
N SER A 125 14.50 -22.76 -12.42
CA SER A 125 15.33 -22.06 -11.43
C SER A 125 16.20 -20.95 -12.05
N ALA A 126 16.70 -21.16 -13.27
CA ALA A 126 17.49 -20.17 -14.01
C ALA A 126 16.63 -18.93 -14.35
N GLU A 127 15.44 -19.14 -14.95
CA GLU A 127 14.54 -18.04 -15.29
C GLU A 127 14.10 -17.23 -14.07
N ARG A 128 13.79 -17.91 -12.94
CA ARG A 128 13.46 -17.22 -11.69
C ARG A 128 14.62 -16.38 -11.16
N ARG A 129 15.85 -16.91 -11.26
CA ARG A 129 17.06 -16.19 -10.85
C ARG A 129 17.28 -14.94 -11.70
N ASP A 130 17.19 -15.06 -13.02
CA ASP A 130 17.40 -13.94 -13.94
C ASP A 130 16.36 -12.86 -13.74
N LYS A 131 15.09 -13.23 -13.54
CA LYS A 131 14.00 -12.30 -13.24
C LYS A 131 14.21 -11.60 -11.89
N ALA A 132 14.68 -12.33 -10.87
CA ALA A 132 14.98 -11.75 -9.56
C ALA A 132 16.16 -10.76 -9.62
N MET A 133 17.21 -11.07 -10.38
CA MET A 133 18.35 -10.16 -10.58
C MET A 133 17.92 -8.89 -11.34
N ALA A 134 17.12 -9.04 -12.40
CA ALA A 134 16.58 -7.90 -13.14
C ALA A 134 15.70 -7.00 -12.23
N MET A 135 14.86 -7.60 -11.39
CA MET A 135 14.01 -6.84 -10.46
C MET A 135 14.83 -6.12 -9.38
N LEU A 136 15.91 -6.71 -8.87
CA LEU A 136 16.84 -6.01 -7.96
C LEU A 136 17.40 -4.73 -8.60
N THR A 137 17.82 -4.81 -9.85
CA THR A 137 18.32 -3.64 -10.60
C THR A 137 17.22 -2.57 -10.72
N LYS A 138 15.96 -2.96 -11.00
CA LYS A 138 14.82 -2.04 -11.11
C LYS A 138 14.53 -1.27 -9.83
N VAL A 139 14.74 -1.87 -8.67
CA VAL A 139 14.58 -1.18 -7.39
C VAL A 139 15.86 -0.49 -6.90
N GLY A 140 16.88 -0.36 -7.76
CA GLY A 140 18.15 0.33 -7.46
C GLY A 140 19.07 -0.46 -6.52
N LEU A 141 19.03 -1.80 -6.60
CA LEU A 141 19.94 -2.70 -5.89
C LEU A 141 20.78 -3.49 -6.90
N GLY A 142 22.09 -3.62 -6.65
CA GLY A 142 22.98 -4.35 -7.54
C GLY A 142 22.88 -5.88 -7.42
N PRO A 143 23.41 -6.63 -8.40
CA PRO A 143 23.38 -8.09 -8.41
C PRO A 143 24.16 -8.71 -7.24
N GLU A 144 25.14 -8.00 -6.67
CA GLU A 144 25.90 -8.40 -5.48
C GLU A 144 25.01 -8.58 -4.23
N HIS A 145 23.79 -8.01 -4.24
CA HIS A 145 22.83 -8.13 -3.17
C HIS A 145 22.06 -9.46 -3.20
N PHE A 146 22.07 -10.19 -4.32
CA PHE A 146 21.30 -11.41 -4.52
C PHE A 146 21.58 -12.49 -3.46
N ASN A 147 22.83 -12.67 -3.07
CA ASN A 147 23.26 -13.70 -2.11
C ASN A 147 23.30 -13.22 -0.65
N ARG A 148 22.93 -11.96 -0.37
CA ARG A 148 22.90 -11.40 0.99
C ARG A 148 21.62 -11.75 1.73
N TYR A 149 21.66 -11.62 3.06
CA TYR A 149 20.50 -11.83 3.94
C TYR A 149 19.84 -10.50 4.33
N PRO A 150 18.53 -10.50 4.67
CA PRO A 150 17.81 -9.27 5.01
C PRO A 150 18.46 -8.41 6.11
N HIS A 151 19.09 -9.02 7.12
CA HIS A 151 19.75 -8.29 8.20
C HIS A 151 20.94 -7.43 7.75
N MET A 152 21.47 -7.67 6.55
CA MET A 152 22.60 -6.92 5.95
C MET A 152 22.17 -5.63 5.24
N PHE A 153 20.87 -5.27 5.29
CA PHE A 153 20.29 -4.15 4.56
C PHE A 153 19.72 -3.09 5.51
N SER A 154 19.78 -1.82 5.09
CA SER A 154 19.09 -0.72 5.75
C SER A 154 17.56 -0.87 5.64
N GLY A 155 16.79 -0.11 6.43
CA GLY A 155 15.32 -0.10 6.36
C GLY A 155 14.81 0.22 4.96
N GLY A 156 15.34 1.25 4.31
CA GLY A 156 14.95 1.64 2.95
C GLY A 156 15.31 0.58 1.89
N GLN A 157 16.47 -0.07 2.02
CA GLN A 157 16.85 -1.18 1.13
C GLN A 157 15.92 -2.38 1.32
N ARG A 158 15.54 -2.73 2.55
CA ARG A 158 14.55 -3.80 2.81
C ARG A 158 13.18 -3.45 2.23
N GLN A 159 12.77 -2.18 2.29
CA GLN A 159 11.53 -1.73 1.68
C GLN A 159 11.57 -1.88 0.14
N ARG A 160 12.68 -1.53 -0.50
CA ARG A 160 12.90 -1.77 -1.94
C ARG A 160 12.80 -3.26 -2.28
N ILE A 161 13.35 -4.15 -1.45
CA ILE A 161 13.26 -5.61 -1.62
C ILE A 161 11.80 -6.09 -1.45
N ALA A 162 11.06 -5.56 -0.47
CA ALA A 162 9.65 -5.91 -0.28
C ALA A 162 8.79 -5.48 -1.47
N ILE A 163 9.03 -4.28 -2.03
CA ILE A 163 8.40 -3.80 -3.26
C ILE A 163 8.78 -4.72 -4.44
N ALA A 164 10.07 -5.02 -4.61
CA ALA A 164 10.55 -5.92 -5.65
C ALA A 164 9.86 -7.29 -5.59
N ARG A 165 9.75 -7.88 -4.39
CA ARG A 165 9.06 -9.17 -4.18
C ARG A 165 7.60 -9.12 -4.62
N ALA A 166 6.88 -8.07 -4.27
CA ALA A 166 5.48 -7.91 -4.64
C ALA A 166 5.30 -7.77 -6.17
N LEU A 167 6.29 -7.21 -6.87
CA LEU A 167 6.25 -7.02 -8.32
C LEU A 167 6.67 -8.25 -9.12
N MET A 168 7.22 -9.30 -8.49
CA MET A 168 7.69 -10.49 -9.20
C MET A 168 6.60 -11.18 -10.03
N LEU A 169 5.34 -11.07 -9.64
CA LEU A 169 4.19 -11.69 -10.32
C LEU A 169 3.50 -10.77 -11.33
N ASN A 170 3.98 -9.53 -11.55
CA ASN A 170 3.37 -8.50 -12.39
C ASN A 170 1.88 -8.29 -12.05
N PRO A 171 1.54 -7.87 -10.82
CA PRO A 171 0.16 -7.77 -10.36
C PRO A 171 -0.63 -6.72 -11.14
N SER A 172 -1.95 -6.89 -11.25
CA SER A 172 -2.87 -5.91 -11.82
C SER A 172 -2.91 -4.63 -10.96
N PHE A 173 -2.88 -4.81 -9.62
CA PHE A 173 -2.69 -3.71 -8.69
C PHE A 173 -1.92 -4.13 -7.44
N LEU A 174 -1.30 -3.14 -6.80
CA LEU A 174 -0.48 -3.30 -5.60
C LEU A 174 -1.09 -2.50 -4.45
N VAL A 175 -1.31 -3.15 -3.32
CA VAL A 175 -1.69 -2.48 -2.07
C VAL A 175 -0.43 -2.14 -1.30
N LEU A 176 -0.29 -0.90 -0.91
CA LEU A 176 0.84 -0.34 -0.16
C LEU A 176 0.32 0.11 1.21
N ASP A 177 0.42 -0.76 2.23
CA ASP A 177 -0.07 -0.47 3.58
C ASP A 177 1.03 0.21 4.39
N GLU A 178 0.95 1.54 4.50
CA GLU A 178 1.91 2.43 5.19
C GLU A 178 3.38 2.19 4.77
N PRO A 179 3.72 2.13 3.48
CA PRO A 179 5.00 1.60 3.01
C PRO A 179 6.22 2.45 3.38
N VAL A 180 6.03 3.65 3.90
CA VAL A 180 7.12 4.59 4.23
C VAL A 180 7.09 5.07 5.68
N SER A 181 6.10 4.68 6.49
CA SER A 181 5.87 5.21 7.84
C SER A 181 7.03 4.97 8.83
N ALA A 182 7.80 3.90 8.65
CA ALA A 182 8.92 3.52 9.51
C ALA A 182 10.29 4.02 9.02
N LEU A 183 10.32 4.90 8.00
CA LEU A 183 11.54 5.37 7.34
C LEU A 183 11.76 6.87 7.65
N ASP A 184 13.03 7.31 7.59
CA ASP A 184 13.34 8.73 7.67
C ASP A 184 12.90 9.50 6.41
N LEU A 185 12.71 10.81 6.50
CA LEU A 185 12.17 11.66 5.44
C LEU A 185 12.92 11.55 4.11
N SER A 186 14.24 11.41 4.15
CA SER A 186 15.05 11.32 2.92
C SER A 186 14.83 9.99 2.21
N VAL A 187 14.75 8.90 2.97
CA VAL A 187 14.47 7.56 2.45
C VAL A 187 13.00 7.44 2.01
N GLN A 188 12.06 8.07 2.73
CA GLN A 188 10.66 8.15 2.27
C GLN A 188 10.56 8.75 0.87
N ALA A 189 11.21 9.90 0.63
CA ALA A 189 11.22 10.54 -0.68
C ALA A 189 11.78 9.62 -1.78
N GLN A 190 12.86 8.89 -1.48
CA GLN A 190 13.45 7.94 -2.43
C GLN A 190 12.50 6.77 -2.75
N ILE A 191 11.77 6.24 -1.77
CA ILE A 191 10.79 5.15 -1.99
C ILE A 191 9.59 5.67 -2.79
N LEU A 192 9.11 6.88 -2.50
CA LEU A 192 7.99 7.47 -3.25
C LEU A 192 8.35 7.74 -4.72
N ASN A 193 9.56 8.24 -4.99
CA ASN A 193 10.06 8.41 -6.35
C ASN A 193 10.17 7.05 -7.05
N LEU A 194 10.76 6.04 -6.39
CA LEU A 194 10.83 4.69 -6.93
C LEU A 194 9.43 4.14 -7.30
N LEU A 195 8.42 4.33 -6.43
CA LEU A 195 7.06 3.88 -6.72
C LEU A 195 6.46 4.58 -7.94
N LYS A 196 6.73 5.88 -8.13
CA LYS A 196 6.31 6.62 -9.33
C LYS A 196 7.02 6.12 -10.59
N ASP A 197 8.34 5.96 -10.53
CA ASP A 197 9.13 5.45 -11.66
C ASP A 197 8.65 4.06 -12.09
N LEU A 198 8.37 3.17 -11.11
CA LEU A 198 7.82 1.85 -11.37
C LEU A 198 6.38 1.90 -11.90
N GLN A 199 5.57 2.87 -11.45
CA GLN A 199 4.21 3.08 -11.96
C GLN A 199 4.23 3.49 -13.43
N ASP A 200 5.10 4.42 -13.79
CA ASP A 200 5.25 4.91 -15.16
C ASP A 200 5.83 3.83 -16.08
N GLU A 201 6.83 3.06 -15.61
CA GLU A 201 7.48 2.02 -16.40
C GLU A 201 6.58 0.79 -16.65
N PHE A 202 5.85 0.34 -15.63
CA PHE A 202 5.07 -0.90 -15.68
C PHE A 202 3.54 -0.67 -15.79
N GLY A 203 3.08 0.58 -15.80
CA GLY A 203 1.64 0.90 -15.79
C GLY A 203 0.95 0.42 -14.51
N LEU A 204 1.63 0.46 -13.37
CA LEU A 204 1.13 -0.08 -12.10
C LEU A 204 -0.04 0.75 -11.56
N THR A 205 -0.92 0.07 -10.86
CA THR A 205 -2.08 0.65 -10.17
C THR A 205 -1.89 0.47 -8.67
N TYR A 206 -2.13 1.51 -7.87
CA TYR A 206 -1.89 1.46 -6.43
C TYR A 206 -3.13 1.76 -5.60
N VAL A 207 -3.32 0.97 -4.54
CA VAL A 207 -4.07 1.40 -3.36
C VAL A 207 -3.04 1.74 -2.29
N PHE A 208 -2.91 3.02 -1.95
CA PHE A 208 -1.88 3.55 -1.05
C PHE A 208 -2.50 3.95 0.29
N ILE A 209 -2.18 3.25 1.35
CA ILE A 209 -2.68 3.55 2.69
C ILE A 209 -1.62 4.37 3.43
N SER A 210 -2.01 5.51 3.97
CA SER A 210 -1.13 6.34 4.79
C SER A 210 -1.93 7.21 5.77
N HIS A 211 -1.29 7.56 6.87
CA HIS A 211 -1.75 8.61 7.77
C HIS A 211 -0.98 9.93 7.55
N ASP A 212 0.07 9.94 6.72
CA ASP A 212 0.82 11.14 6.35
C ASP A 212 0.22 11.77 5.09
N LEU A 213 -0.47 12.90 5.28
CA LEU A 213 -1.13 13.64 4.20
C LEU A 213 -0.16 14.28 3.22
N SER A 214 1.10 14.56 3.62
CA SER A 214 2.13 15.08 2.73
C SER A 214 2.53 14.03 1.69
N VAL A 215 2.69 12.79 2.14
CA VAL A 215 2.96 11.62 1.30
C VAL A 215 1.80 11.39 0.34
N VAL A 216 0.56 11.41 0.84
CA VAL A 216 -0.65 11.25 0.04
C VAL A 216 -0.76 12.32 -1.05
N ARG A 217 -0.53 13.59 -0.70
CA ARG A 217 -0.56 14.70 -1.66
C ARG A 217 0.46 14.54 -2.78
N TYR A 218 1.57 13.86 -2.51
CA TYR A 218 2.62 13.62 -3.50
C TYR A 218 2.27 12.50 -4.48
N ILE A 219 1.71 11.37 -4.00
CA ILE A 219 1.58 10.14 -4.80
C ILE A 219 0.18 9.92 -5.36
N ALA A 220 -0.89 10.45 -4.73
CA ALA A 220 -2.26 10.11 -5.06
C ALA A 220 -2.81 10.83 -6.30
N ASP A 221 -3.64 10.14 -7.07
CA ASP A 221 -4.58 10.72 -8.05
C ASP A 221 -5.94 10.99 -7.39
N GLU A 222 -6.42 10.04 -6.58
CA GLU A 222 -7.67 10.10 -5.84
C GLU A 222 -7.43 9.85 -4.35
N VAL A 223 -8.29 10.41 -3.52
CA VAL A 223 -8.23 10.28 -2.05
C VAL A 223 -9.57 9.83 -1.52
N MET A 224 -9.54 8.80 -0.69
CA MET A 224 -10.69 8.28 0.05
C MET A 224 -10.41 8.42 1.54
N VAL A 225 -11.28 9.16 2.25
CA VAL A 225 -11.18 9.42 3.68
C VAL A 225 -12.07 8.45 4.43
N MET A 226 -11.48 7.65 5.31
CA MET A 226 -12.20 6.70 6.16
C MET A 226 -12.30 7.18 7.60
N TYR A 227 -13.48 6.99 8.21
CA TYR A 227 -13.78 7.31 9.60
C TYR A 227 -14.68 6.24 10.22
N PHE A 228 -14.22 5.55 11.25
CA PHE A 228 -14.94 4.46 11.94
C PHE A 228 -15.61 3.43 11.04
N GLY A 229 -14.92 3.00 9.97
CA GLY A 229 -15.40 1.99 9.03
C GLY A 229 -16.18 2.54 7.84
N ASP A 230 -16.56 3.81 7.86
CA ASP A 230 -17.29 4.48 6.79
C ASP A 230 -16.34 5.26 5.87
N VAL A 231 -16.68 5.38 4.58
CA VAL A 231 -16.07 6.36 3.68
C VAL A 231 -16.85 7.66 3.81
N VAL A 232 -16.22 8.69 4.36
CA VAL A 232 -16.86 9.98 4.61
C VAL A 232 -16.62 11.01 3.50
N GLU A 233 -15.56 10.83 2.74
CA GLU A 233 -15.24 11.68 1.58
C GLU A 233 -14.41 10.89 0.57
N HIS A 234 -14.69 11.06 -0.74
CA HIS A 234 -13.93 10.47 -1.83
C HIS A 234 -13.96 11.40 -3.04
N GLY A 235 -12.81 11.58 -3.68
CA GLY A 235 -12.70 12.42 -4.88
C GLY A 235 -11.27 12.53 -5.39
N THR A 236 -11.07 13.37 -6.38
CA THR A 236 -9.71 13.67 -6.85
C THR A 236 -8.89 14.31 -5.74
N ARG A 237 -7.59 14.05 -5.73
CA ARG A 237 -6.66 14.65 -4.77
C ARG A 237 -6.88 16.16 -4.63
N ASP A 238 -6.93 16.87 -5.75
CA ASP A 238 -7.03 18.33 -5.73
C ASP A 238 -8.38 18.83 -5.19
N ALA A 239 -9.48 18.09 -5.42
CA ALA A 239 -10.78 18.41 -4.86
C ALA A 239 -10.79 18.20 -3.33
N VAL A 240 -10.35 17.03 -2.85
CA VAL A 240 -10.39 16.69 -1.42
C VAL A 240 -9.44 17.57 -0.60
N PHE A 241 -8.22 17.85 -1.11
CA PHE A 241 -7.26 18.71 -0.42
C PHE A 241 -7.57 20.21 -0.52
N GLY A 242 -8.15 20.64 -1.67
CA GLY A 242 -8.43 22.05 -1.93
C GLY A 242 -9.72 22.55 -1.26
N ASN A 243 -10.74 21.69 -1.22
CA ASN A 243 -12.06 22.04 -0.69
C ASN A 243 -12.72 20.84 0.01
N PRO A 244 -12.20 20.38 1.16
CA PRO A 244 -12.78 19.26 1.91
C PRO A 244 -14.21 19.59 2.34
N GLN A 245 -15.14 18.67 2.10
CA GLN A 245 -16.55 18.88 2.38
C GLN A 245 -16.92 18.36 3.78
N HIS A 246 -16.48 17.15 4.14
CA HIS A 246 -16.86 16.53 5.40
C HIS A 246 -16.14 17.16 6.60
N ALA A 247 -16.83 17.33 7.72
CA ALA A 247 -16.29 17.95 8.94
C ALA A 247 -15.04 17.22 9.47
N TYR A 248 -15.07 15.88 9.44
CA TYR A 248 -13.92 15.07 9.85
C TYR A 248 -12.70 15.28 8.94
N THR A 249 -12.88 15.37 7.61
CA THR A 249 -11.79 15.64 6.67
C THR A 249 -11.13 16.99 6.97
N LYS A 250 -11.93 18.02 7.25
CA LYS A 250 -11.43 19.34 7.65
C LYS A 250 -10.59 19.26 8.92
N THR A 251 -11.07 18.53 9.93
CA THR A 251 -10.36 18.33 11.20
C THR A 251 -9.06 17.55 10.99
N LEU A 252 -9.10 16.45 10.22
CA LEU A 252 -7.94 15.63 9.90
C LEU A 252 -6.84 16.44 9.20
N PHE A 253 -7.22 17.29 8.23
CA PHE A 253 -6.28 18.13 7.51
C PHE A 253 -5.76 19.30 8.34
N ALA A 254 -6.58 19.87 9.22
CA ALA A 254 -6.16 20.93 10.14
C ALA A 254 -5.18 20.43 11.21
N ALA A 255 -5.29 19.16 11.63
CA ALA A 255 -4.40 18.55 12.63
C ALA A 255 -3.02 18.17 12.04
N THR A 256 -2.91 18.12 10.71
CA THR A 256 -1.63 17.81 10.05
C THR A 256 -0.82 19.11 9.91
N PRO A 257 0.43 19.15 10.42
CA PRO A 257 1.29 20.32 10.23
C PRO A 257 1.42 20.62 8.73
N LYS A 258 1.07 21.81 8.31
CA LYS A 258 1.35 22.26 6.95
C LYS A 258 2.87 22.27 6.81
N ALA A 259 3.44 21.30 6.14
CA ALA A 259 4.80 21.38 5.61
C ALA A 259 4.75 22.41 4.48
N ASP A 260 4.66 23.67 4.87
CA ASP A 260 4.74 24.78 3.93
C ASP A 260 6.17 24.86 3.43
N VAL A 261 6.35 24.74 2.12
CA VAL A 261 7.65 24.84 1.47
C VAL A 261 8.32 26.18 1.84
N GLU A 262 7.51 27.23 2.07
CA GLU A 262 8.00 28.53 2.55
C GLU A 262 8.53 28.46 3.98
N SER A 263 7.88 27.72 4.87
CA SER A 263 8.36 27.56 6.26
C SER A 263 9.64 26.73 6.32
N ILE A 264 9.80 25.73 5.45
CA ILE A 264 11.04 24.96 5.32
C ILE A 264 12.16 25.82 4.75
N ARG A 265 11.91 26.62 3.72
CA ARG A 265 12.87 27.59 3.16
C ARG A 265 13.30 28.61 4.23
N ALA A 266 12.34 29.26 4.90
CA ALA A 266 12.62 30.21 5.96
C ALA A 266 13.43 29.61 7.10
N ARG A 267 13.22 28.32 7.44
CA ARG A 267 14.00 27.61 8.45
C ARG A 267 15.42 27.27 8.01
N LEU A 268 15.60 26.94 6.72
CA LEU A 268 16.92 26.72 6.12
C LEU A 268 17.71 28.03 5.99
N GLU A 269 17.07 29.12 5.60
CA GLU A 269 17.68 30.45 5.53
C GLU A 269 18.10 30.96 6.90
N ARG A 270 17.25 30.79 7.94
CA ARG A 270 17.64 31.11 9.34
C ARG A 270 18.81 30.27 9.84
N LYS A 271 18.86 28.99 9.47
CA LYS A 271 19.96 28.09 9.85
C LYS A 271 21.26 28.46 9.15
N ALA A 272 21.20 28.89 7.89
CA ALA A 272 22.35 29.39 7.14
C ALA A 272 22.85 30.73 7.71
N ALA A 273 21.96 31.63 8.09
CA ALA A 273 22.29 32.92 8.70
C ALA A 273 22.88 32.82 10.14
N LEU A 274 22.67 31.72 10.85
CA LEU A 274 23.23 31.45 12.18
C LEU A 274 24.56 30.67 12.13
N ALA A 275 24.98 30.20 10.96
CA ALA A 275 26.20 29.43 10.75
C ALA A 275 27.32 30.22 10.05
N GLY A 276 27.08 31.49 9.67
CA GLY A 276 28.04 32.47 9.17
C GLY A 276 28.22 33.57 10.16
#